data_ca2ca9f7515aa36c03db8a9355e90b81
#
_entry.id   ca2ca9f7515aa36c03db8a9355e90b81
#
_cell.length_a   1.000
_cell.length_b   1.000
_cell.length_c   1.000
_cell.angle_alpha   90.00
_cell.angle_beta   90.00
_cell.angle_gamma   90.00
#
_symmetry.space_group_name_H-M   'P 1'
#
loop_
_entity.id
_entity.type
_entity.pdbx_description
1 polymer ?
#
loop_
_entity_poly.entity_id
_entity_poly.type
_entity_poly.pdbx_seq_one_letter_code
_entity_poly.pdbx_strand_id
1 'polypeptide(L)'
;MTAGACEDTPPSYNRVEAAAAEVGLTIYGALHPPVGPDCSLQSGTLILLGTTGAFWPVFKGSPECADQAPDPIDRWSKRVLTSLATRLEARCFFPFDGPPYAPFVAWALASGRAFSSPSQMLVHDQVGMLISYRGALHFQQCFDFPPPPLAQSPCRSCAAKPCLTHCPAHALVDGGPYRLAACHDHLDTPAGTPCMTEGCLARRACPLSAGAERQFEQTAHHMRYFHSL
;
A
#
# COMPACT_ATOMS: atom_id res chain seq x y z
N MET A 1 25.89 30.01 14.89
CA MET A 1 24.66 29.65 14.16
C MET A 1 25.11 29.29 12.74
N THR A 2 25.40 28.02 12.52
CA THR A 2 25.75 27.51 11.19
C THR A 2 24.45 27.05 10.53
N ALA A 3 24.04 27.81 9.50
CA ALA A 3 22.96 27.40 8.61
C ALA A 3 23.39 26.08 7.94
N GLY A 4 22.65 25.01 8.21
CA GLY A 4 22.85 23.74 7.53
C GLY A 4 22.60 23.97 6.05
N ALA A 5 23.63 23.76 5.23
CA ALA A 5 23.51 23.72 3.78
C ALA A 5 22.45 22.66 3.43
N CYS A 6 21.38 23.05 2.74
CA CYS A 6 20.58 22.13 1.97
C CYS A 6 21.55 21.47 0.98
N GLU A 7 21.87 20.19 1.19
CA GLU A 7 22.63 19.43 0.20
C GLU A 7 21.73 19.29 -1.05
N ASP A 8 22.07 19.99 -2.10
CA ASP A 8 21.52 19.88 -3.45
C ASP A 8 21.87 18.52 -4.10
N THR A 9 21.59 17.45 -3.39
CA THR A 9 21.81 16.10 -3.93
C THR A 9 20.62 15.76 -4.84
N PRO A 10 20.85 15.37 -6.08
CA PRO A 10 19.78 15.05 -7.03
C PRO A 10 18.90 13.93 -6.49
N PRO A 11 17.62 13.87 -6.90
CA PRO A 11 16.73 12.80 -6.51
C PRO A 11 17.30 11.45 -6.94
N SER A 12 17.22 10.45 -6.04
CA SER A 12 17.66 9.08 -6.30
C SER A 12 16.78 8.11 -5.50
N TYR A 13 16.74 6.85 -5.94
CA TYR A 13 15.98 5.81 -5.25
C TYR A 13 16.36 5.69 -3.78
N ASN A 14 17.65 5.62 -3.48
CA ASN A 14 18.17 5.46 -2.12
C ASN A 14 17.83 6.66 -1.22
N ARG A 15 17.83 7.88 -1.78
CA ARG A 15 17.42 9.08 -1.03
C ARG A 15 15.93 9.03 -0.67
N VAL A 16 15.08 8.57 -1.60
CA VAL A 16 13.65 8.40 -1.34
C VAL A 16 13.41 7.29 -0.33
N GLU A 17 14.13 6.17 -0.46
CA GLU A 17 14.03 5.03 0.47
C GLU A 17 14.39 5.42 1.90
N ALA A 18 15.53 6.09 2.10
CA ALA A 18 15.95 6.57 3.41
C ALA A 18 14.93 7.54 4.01
N ALA A 19 14.47 8.52 3.22
CA ALA A 19 13.50 9.51 3.67
C ALA A 19 12.12 8.91 3.98
N ALA A 20 11.70 7.87 3.26
CA ALA A 20 10.46 7.13 3.54
C ALA A 20 10.59 6.32 4.84
N ALA A 21 11.73 5.66 5.05
CA ALA A 21 11.98 4.86 6.24
C ALA A 21 11.94 5.70 7.54
N GLU A 22 12.42 6.94 7.51
CA GLU A 22 12.36 7.88 8.65
C GLU A 22 10.94 8.08 9.18
N VAL A 23 9.93 7.94 8.32
CA VAL A 23 8.52 8.13 8.66
C VAL A 23 7.73 6.83 8.68
N GLY A 24 8.40 5.67 8.68
CA GLY A 24 7.76 4.35 8.74
C GLY A 24 7.12 3.90 7.44
N LEU A 25 7.47 4.53 6.31
CA LEU A 25 7.02 4.12 4.98
C LEU A 25 8.07 3.25 4.28
N THR A 26 7.61 2.44 3.34
CA THR A 26 8.46 1.53 2.54
C THR A 26 8.12 1.72 1.05
N ILE A 27 9.13 1.62 0.18
CA ILE A 27 8.90 1.63 -1.27
C ILE A 27 8.29 0.29 -1.67
N TYR A 28 7.10 0.35 -2.27
CA TYR A 28 6.35 -0.79 -2.78
C TYR A 28 6.44 -0.93 -4.30
N GLY A 29 7.18 -0.08 -4.96
CA GLY A 29 7.44 -0.15 -6.38
C GLY A 29 7.93 1.17 -6.94
N ALA A 30 8.60 1.06 -8.07
CA ALA A 30 9.04 2.19 -8.87
C ALA A 30 8.79 1.91 -10.34
N LEU A 31 8.51 2.94 -11.11
CA LEU A 31 8.34 2.82 -12.56
C LEU A 31 8.64 4.16 -13.24
N HIS A 32 8.95 4.09 -14.52
CA HIS A 32 8.90 5.25 -15.42
C HIS A 32 7.52 5.24 -16.09
N PRO A 33 6.62 6.19 -15.77
CA PRO A 33 5.31 6.24 -16.39
C PRO A 33 5.42 6.36 -17.91
N PRO A 34 4.57 5.64 -18.69
CA PRO A 34 4.53 5.82 -20.13
C PRO A 34 4.12 7.25 -20.48
N VAL A 35 4.74 7.82 -21.51
CA VAL A 35 4.40 9.15 -22.03
C VAL A 35 3.40 8.98 -23.16
N GLY A 36 2.26 9.68 -23.06
CA GLY A 36 1.24 9.66 -24.11
C GLY A 36 0.09 10.61 -23.81
N PRO A 37 -0.77 10.89 -24.80
CA PRO A 37 -1.87 11.86 -24.64
C PRO A 37 -2.88 11.44 -23.55
N ASP A 38 -3.01 10.14 -23.27
CA ASP A 38 -3.93 9.60 -22.25
C ASP A 38 -3.25 9.36 -20.89
N CYS A 39 -1.96 9.74 -20.75
CA CYS A 39 -1.22 9.53 -19.52
C CYS A 39 -1.38 10.72 -18.58
N SER A 40 -1.88 10.49 -17.38
CA SER A 40 -2.05 11.51 -16.33
C SER A 40 -0.72 12.05 -15.76
N LEU A 41 0.40 11.38 -16.06
CA LEU A 41 1.74 11.74 -15.62
C LEU A 41 2.63 12.06 -16.83
N GLN A 42 3.50 13.05 -16.64
CA GLN A 42 4.61 13.34 -17.55
C GLN A 42 5.72 12.29 -17.38
N SER A 43 6.74 12.32 -18.26
CA SER A 43 7.97 11.54 -18.08
C SER A 43 8.59 11.76 -16.71
N GLY A 44 9.37 10.81 -16.24
CA GLY A 44 10.04 10.89 -14.95
C GLY A 44 10.05 9.57 -14.21
N THR A 45 10.21 9.62 -12.88
CA THR A 45 10.17 8.45 -12.02
C THR A 45 9.00 8.55 -11.04
N LEU A 46 8.19 7.49 -10.96
CA LEU A 46 7.12 7.36 -9.98
C LEU A 46 7.50 6.30 -8.94
N ILE A 47 7.48 6.69 -7.66
CA ILE A 47 7.76 5.81 -6.51
C ILE A 47 6.47 5.59 -5.73
N LEU A 48 6.08 4.34 -5.56
CA LEU A 48 4.91 3.94 -4.78
C LEU A 48 5.30 3.67 -3.33
N LEU A 49 4.64 4.30 -2.39
CA LEU A 49 4.91 4.18 -0.96
C LEU A 49 3.76 3.48 -0.23
N GLY A 50 4.12 2.57 0.66
CA GLY A 50 3.18 1.80 1.46
C GLY A 50 3.66 1.57 2.89
N THR A 51 2.90 0.78 3.65
CA THR A 51 3.13 0.54 5.08
C THR A 51 3.34 -0.93 5.40
N THR A 52 4.34 -1.20 6.23
CA THR A 52 4.59 -2.47 6.94
C THR A 52 4.21 -2.35 8.42
N GLY A 53 4.64 -3.29 9.25
CA GLY A 53 4.51 -3.19 10.71
C GLY A 53 5.26 -1.99 11.31
N ALA A 54 6.37 -1.59 10.70
CA ALA A 54 7.17 -0.43 11.15
C ALA A 54 6.40 0.90 11.16
N PHE A 55 5.39 1.03 10.31
CA PHE A 55 4.50 2.20 10.29
C PHE A 55 3.70 2.37 11.59
N TRP A 56 3.26 1.27 12.20
CA TRP A 56 2.25 1.32 13.24
C TRP A 56 2.66 2.11 14.48
N PRO A 57 3.86 1.94 15.05
CA PRO A 57 4.33 2.77 16.17
C PRO A 57 4.42 4.27 15.81
N VAL A 58 4.86 4.58 14.59
CA VAL A 58 4.96 5.98 14.11
C VAL A 58 3.58 6.63 14.04
N PHE A 59 2.62 5.92 13.46
CA PHE A 59 1.24 6.39 13.39
C PHE A 59 0.60 6.55 14.78
N LYS A 60 0.80 5.58 15.69
CA LYS A 60 0.27 5.66 17.06
C LYS A 60 0.77 6.87 17.84
N GLY A 61 1.98 7.34 17.57
CA GLY A 61 2.55 8.57 18.15
C GLY A 61 2.11 9.86 17.47
N SER A 62 1.24 9.79 16.45
CA SER A 62 0.86 10.97 15.67
C SER A 62 -0.37 11.70 16.24
N PRO A 63 -0.49 13.01 15.96
CA PRO A 63 -1.67 13.78 16.38
C PRO A 63 -2.96 13.24 15.74
N GLU A 64 -2.90 12.73 14.51
CA GLU A 64 -4.06 12.17 13.81
C GLU A 64 -4.59 10.88 14.46
N CYS A 65 -3.72 10.11 15.12
CA CYS A 65 -4.16 8.96 15.89
C CYS A 65 -4.82 9.36 17.21
N ALA A 66 -4.39 10.48 17.80
CA ALA A 66 -4.83 10.94 19.12
C ALA A 66 -6.13 11.73 19.09
N ASP A 67 -6.44 12.44 17.99
CA ASP A 67 -7.53 13.43 17.91
C ASP A 67 -8.92 12.84 17.68
N GLN A 68 -9.02 11.52 17.44
CA GLN A 68 -10.27 10.77 17.21
C GLN A 68 -11.12 11.27 16.02
N ALA A 69 -10.56 12.14 15.17
CA ALA A 69 -11.25 12.61 13.98
C ALA A 69 -11.28 11.53 12.88
N PRO A 70 -12.23 11.59 11.93
CA PRO A 70 -12.35 10.60 10.84
C PRO A 70 -11.06 10.45 10.03
N ASP A 71 -10.90 9.27 9.41
CA ASP A 71 -9.84 8.94 8.45
C ASP A 71 -8.40 9.25 8.95
N PRO A 72 -8.03 8.84 10.17
CA PRO A 72 -6.78 9.27 10.79
C PRO A 72 -5.54 8.82 9.98
N ILE A 73 -5.55 7.62 9.37
CA ILE A 73 -4.42 7.14 8.55
C ILE A 73 -4.32 7.94 7.25
N ASP A 74 -5.42 8.30 6.62
CA ASP A 74 -5.40 9.08 5.37
C ASP A 74 -4.95 10.51 5.62
N ARG A 75 -5.39 11.15 6.72
CA ARG A 75 -4.91 12.47 7.15
C ARG A 75 -3.41 12.45 7.48
N TRP A 76 -2.97 11.44 8.23
CA TRP A 76 -1.55 11.22 8.51
C TRP A 76 -0.75 11.08 7.21
N SER A 77 -1.23 10.22 6.30
CA SER A 77 -0.57 10.00 5.01
C SER A 77 -0.46 11.29 4.21
N LYS A 78 -1.53 12.08 4.19
CA LYS A 78 -1.56 13.35 3.46
C LYS A 78 -0.53 14.34 4.03
N ARG A 79 -0.50 14.53 5.34
CA ARG A 79 0.47 15.42 5.99
C ARG A 79 1.91 14.96 5.78
N VAL A 80 2.20 13.71 6.07
CA VAL A 80 3.57 13.18 6.03
C VAL A 80 4.11 13.12 4.61
N LEU A 81 3.33 12.61 3.67
CA LEU A 81 3.77 12.49 2.28
C LEU A 81 3.84 13.84 1.55
N THR A 82 2.99 14.81 1.89
CA THR A 82 3.12 16.17 1.36
C THR A 82 4.42 16.82 1.84
N SER A 83 4.76 16.69 3.12
CA SER A 83 6.04 17.17 3.66
C SER A 83 7.24 16.48 3.00
N LEU A 84 7.15 15.16 2.82
CA LEU A 84 8.18 14.37 2.15
C LEU A 84 8.35 14.80 0.67
N ALA A 85 7.25 14.99 -0.04
CA ALA A 85 7.25 15.46 -1.42
C ALA A 85 7.90 16.84 -1.57
N THR A 86 7.58 17.77 -0.65
CA THR A 86 8.21 19.11 -0.64
C THR A 86 9.73 19.00 -0.42
N ARG A 87 10.17 18.20 0.56
CA ARG A 87 11.59 17.99 0.87
C ARG A 87 12.37 17.35 -0.29
N LEU A 88 11.71 16.49 -1.07
CA LEU A 88 12.31 15.74 -2.17
C LEU A 88 12.03 16.36 -3.55
N GLU A 89 11.37 17.51 -3.62
CA GLU A 89 10.98 18.21 -4.87
C GLU A 89 10.14 17.33 -5.82
N ALA A 90 9.20 16.56 -5.23
CA ALA A 90 8.32 15.64 -5.94
C ALA A 90 6.87 16.13 -5.93
N ARG A 91 6.05 15.63 -6.87
CA ARG A 91 4.59 15.69 -6.78
C ARG A 91 4.07 14.49 -6.01
N CYS A 92 3.10 14.72 -5.13
CA CYS A 92 2.47 13.65 -4.37
C CYS A 92 1.09 13.31 -4.93
N PHE A 93 0.75 12.01 -4.92
CA PHE A 93 -0.56 11.47 -5.26
C PHE A 93 -1.04 10.55 -4.16
N PHE A 94 -2.35 10.52 -3.93
CA PHE A 94 -2.98 9.70 -2.90
C PHE A 94 -4.03 8.78 -3.49
N PRO A 95 -4.18 7.53 -2.97
CA PRO A 95 -5.19 6.59 -3.47
C PRO A 95 -6.63 6.99 -3.10
N PHE A 96 -6.79 7.90 -2.14
CA PHE A 96 -8.07 8.35 -1.61
C PHE A 96 -8.46 9.77 -2.06
N ASP A 97 -7.60 10.48 -2.80
CA ASP A 97 -7.93 11.79 -3.37
C ASP A 97 -8.65 11.58 -4.72
N GLY A 98 -9.92 11.89 -4.77
CA GLY A 98 -10.72 11.78 -5.98
C GLY A 98 -12.21 12.01 -5.75
N PRO A 99 -13.10 11.91 -6.75
CA PRO A 99 -12.84 11.60 -8.17
C PRO A 99 -12.25 12.76 -8.97
N PRO A 100 -11.46 12.51 -10.02
CA PRO A 100 -10.99 11.19 -10.46
C PRO A 100 -9.86 10.66 -9.57
N TYR A 101 -9.89 9.37 -9.24
CA TYR A 101 -8.86 8.73 -8.43
C TYR A 101 -7.59 8.43 -9.25
N ALA A 102 -6.43 8.58 -8.62
CA ALA A 102 -5.16 8.18 -9.23
C ALA A 102 -5.12 6.64 -9.42
N PRO A 103 -4.59 6.14 -10.55
CA PRO A 103 -4.68 4.73 -10.93
C PRO A 103 -3.65 3.84 -10.21
N PHE A 104 -3.67 3.82 -8.88
CA PHE A 104 -2.71 3.08 -8.05
C PHE A 104 -2.60 1.60 -8.39
N VAL A 105 -3.72 0.95 -8.74
CA VAL A 105 -3.70 -0.47 -9.15
C VAL A 105 -2.89 -0.65 -10.43
N ALA A 106 -3.10 0.21 -11.43
CA ALA A 106 -2.34 0.15 -12.69
C ALA A 106 -0.85 0.44 -12.46
N TRP A 107 -0.52 1.44 -11.63
CA TRP A 107 0.87 1.75 -11.28
C TRP A 107 1.54 0.60 -10.52
N ALA A 108 0.82 -0.02 -9.58
CA ALA A 108 1.31 -1.17 -8.83
C ALA A 108 1.67 -2.34 -9.75
N LEU A 109 0.79 -2.68 -10.68
CA LEU A 109 1.02 -3.73 -11.67
C LEU A 109 2.19 -3.36 -12.61
N ALA A 110 2.23 -2.11 -13.09
CA ALA A 110 3.29 -1.62 -13.98
C ALA A 110 4.68 -1.58 -13.31
N SER A 111 4.74 -1.45 -11.98
CA SER A 111 6.01 -1.51 -11.24
C SER A 111 6.67 -2.89 -11.26
N GLY A 112 5.93 -3.94 -11.65
CA GLY A 112 6.41 -5.33 -11.64
C GLY A 112 6.56 -5.93 -10.23
N ARG A 113 6.17 -5.21 -9.17
CA ARG A 113 6.25 -5.65 -7.77
C ARG A 113 4.92 -6.11 -7.19
N ALA A 114 3.81 -5.77 -7.86
CA ALA A 114 2.48 -6.26 -7.51
C ALA A 114 1.85 -7.00 -8.68
N PHE A 115 1.02 -7.99 -8.35
CA PHE A 115 0.37 -8.88 -9.30
C PHE A 115 -1.10 -9.08 -8.91
N SER A 116 -1.94 -9.43 -9.87
CA SER A 116 -3.30 -9.89 -9.57
C SER A 116 -3.25 -11.31 -8.99
N SER A 117 -3.90 -11.52 -7.86
CA SER A 117 -4.05 -12.84 -7.24
C SER A 117 -5.28 -13.59 -7.79
N PRO A 118 -5.43 -14.90 -7.53
CA PRO A 118 -6.64 -15.64 -7.87
C PRO A 118 -7.92 -15.04 -7.31
N SER A 119 -7.84 -14.33 -6.16
CA SER A 119 -8.98 -13.64 -5.56
C SER A 119 -9.25 -12.23 -6.13
N GLN A 120 -8.60 -11.85 -7.24
CA GLN A 120 -8.66 -10.53 -7.87
C GLN A 120 -8.04 -9.39 -7.03
N MET A 121 -7.58 -9.64 -5.82
CA MET A 121 -6.86 -8.66 -5.02
C MET A 121 -5.40 -8.58 -5.44
N LEU A 122 -4.75 -7.44 -5.22
CA LEU A 122 -3.31 -7.31 -5.44
C LEU A 122 -2.52 -8.16 -4.43
N VAL A 123 -1.46 -8.77 -4.91
CA VAL A 123 -0.42 -9.42 -4.11
C VAL A 123 0.93 -8.81 -4.44
N HIS A 124 1.68 -8.41 -3.43
CA HIS A 124 3.02 -7.83 -3.57
C HIS A 124 4.08 -8.90 -3.30
N ASP A 125 5.21 -8.79 -3.97
CA ASP A 125 6.32 -9.76 -3.91
C ASP A 125 6.92 -9.94 -2.50
N GLN A 126 6.82 -8.95 -1.62
CA GLN A 126 7.36 -8.98 -0.25
C GLN A 126 6.28 -9.02 0.83
N VAL A 127 5.21 -8.23 0.69
CA VAL A 127 4.19 -8.06 1.75
C VAL A 127 2.88 -8.78 1.45
N GLY A 128 2.87 -9.60 0.41
CA GLY A 128 1.73 -10.42 0.05
C GLY A 128 0.45 -9.63 -0.16
N MET A 129 -0.65 -10.15 0.33
CA MET A 129 -1.96 -9.51 0.24
C MET A 129 -2.21 -8.44 1.33
N LEU A 130 -1.28 -8.26 2.27
CA LEU A 130 -1.33 -7.16 3.24
C LEU A 130 -0.74 -5.86 2.69
N ILE A 131 -0.70 -5.72 1.39
CA ILE A 131 -0.30 -4.48 0.70
C ILE A 131 -1.23 -3.31 1.09
N SER A 132 -0.65 -2.14 1.33
CA SER A 132 -1.39 -0.92 1.65
C SER A 132 -0.60 0.29 1.13
N TYR A 133 -0.98 0.79 -0.03
CA TYR A 133 -0.41 2.02 -0.57
C TYR A 133 -0.93 3.23 0.20
N ARG A 134 -0.03 4.16 0.51
CA ARG A 134 -0.37 5.41 1.21
C ARG A 134 -0.22 6.64 0.34
N GLY A 135 0.60 6.54 -0.72
CA GLY A 135 0.79 7.59 -1.70
C GLY A 135 1.84 7.21 -2.74
N ALA A 136 2.04 8.10 -3.68
CA ALA A 136 3.09 8.01 -4.68
C ALA A 136 3.80 9.35 -4.85
N LEU A 137 5.11 9.30 -5.06
CA LEU A 137 5.94 10.46 -5.35
C LEU A 137 6.37 10.42 -6.81
N HIS A 138 6.06 11.46 -7.58
CA HIS A 138 6.47 11.62 -8.96
C HIS A 138 7.55 12.68 -9.07
N PHE A 139 8.67 12.30 -9.62
CA PHE A 139 9.81 13.14 -9.95
C PHE A 139 9.82 13.40 -11.47
N GLN A 140 10.10 14.63 -11.88
CA GLN A 140 10.27 14.96 -13.31
C GLN A 140 11.54 14.33 -13.89
N GLN A 141 12.54 14.10 -13.05
CA GLN A 141 13.78 13.42 -13.44
C GLN A 141 13.58 11.91 -13.52
N CYS A 142 14.16 11.31 -14.56
CA CYS A 142 14.37 9.87 -14.62
C CYS A 142 15.64 9.53 -13.85
N PHE A 143 15.53 8.61 -12.88
CA PHE A 143 16.67 8.03 -12.18
C PHE A 143 16.50 6.52 -12.03
N ASP A 144 17.61 5.83 -11.88
CA ASP A 144 17.65 4.38 -11.78
C ASP A 144 17.06 3.89 -10.46
N PHE A 145 16.43 2.72 -10.51
CA PHE A 145 15.92 1.98 -9.36
C PHE A 145 16.13 0.47 -9.55
N PRO A 146 16.19 -0.32 -8.48
CA PRO A 146 16.36 -1.78 -8.57
C PRO A 146 15.26 -2.42 -9.42
N PRO A 147 15.59 -3.37 -10.28
CA PRO A 147 14.59 -4.13 -11.03
C PRO A 147 13.69 -4.93 -10.07
N PRO A 148 12.45 -5.25 -10.48
CA PRO A 148 11.58 -6.08 -9.67
C PRO A 148 12.22 -7.46 -9.44
N PRO A 149 12.18 -8.00 -8.20
CA PRO A 149 12.87 -9.23 -7.86
C PRO A 149 12.24 -10.49 -8.46
N LEU A 150 10.98 -10.41 -8.88
CA LEU A 150 10.24 -11.52 -9.47
C LEU A 150 9.83 -11.20 -10.91
N ALA A 151 10.21 -12.07 -11.84
CA ALA A 151 9.77 -11.95 -13.24
C ALA A 151 8.32 -12.37 -13.46
N GLN A 152 7.70 -13.09 -12.52
CA GLN A 152 6.36 -13.66 -12.63
C GLN A 152 5.60 -13.58 -11.30
N SER A 153 4.26 -13.60 -11.39
CA SER A 153 3.41 -13.63 -10.22
C SER A 153 3.73 -14.80 -9.27
N PRO A 154 3.93 -14.55 -7.97
CA PRO A 154 4.16 -15.60 -6.98
C PRO A 154 2.96 -16.53 -6.83
N CYS A 155 1.77 -16.14 -7.27
CA CYS A 155 0.58 -16.97 -7.24
C CYS A 155 0.64 -18.16 -8.21
N ARG A 156 1.53 -18.13 -9.22
CA ARG A 156 1.67 -19.24 -10.17
C ARG A 156 2.20 -20.52 -9.53
N SER A 157 3.09 -20.38 -8.55
CA SER A 157 3.65 -21.50 -7.78
C SER A 157 2.87 -21.82 -6.49
N CYS A 158 1.86 -21.02 -6.14
CA CYS A 158 1.05 -21.19 -4.93
C CYS A 158 -0.10 -22.19 -5.18
N ALA A 159 0.20 -23.49 -5.08
CA ALA A 159 -0.78 -24.55 -5.35
C ALA A 159 -1.97 -24.54 -4.37
N ALA A 160 -1.73 -24.24 -3.08
CA ALA A 160 -2.74 -24.27 -2.03
C ALA A 160 -3.76 -23.12 -2.10
N LYS A 161 -3.42 -22.02 -2.78
CA LYS A 161 -4.25 -20.79 -2.87
C LYS A 161 -4.97 -20.43 -1.56
N PRO A 162 -4.26 -20.27 -0.43
CA PRO A 162 -4.89 -20.09 0.88
C PRO A 162 -5.77 -18.84 0.97
N CYS A 163 -5.52 -17.84 0.12
CA CYS A 163 -6.39 -16.66 0.01
C CYS A 163 -7.84 -16.99 -0.35
N LEU A 164 -8.09 -18.11 -1.04
CA LEU A 164 -9.44 -18.57 -1.38
C LEU A 164 -10.04 -19.45 -0.28
N THR A 165 -9.24 -20.35 0.30
CA THR A 165 -9.71 -21.38 1.24
C THR A 165 -9.85 -20.87 2.67
N HIS A 166 -9.13 -19.82 3.07
CA HIS A 166 -9.18 -19.25 4.43
C HIS A 166 -10.19 -18.11 4.59
N CYS A 167 -11.00 -17.83 3.58
CA CYS A 167 -12.10 -16.87 3.72
C CYS A 167 -13.31 -17.56 4.37
N PRO A 168 -13.66 -17.31 5.63
CA PRO A 168 -14.77 -17.99 6.29
C PRO A 168 -16.13 -17.63 5.69
N ALA A 169 -16.23 -16.46 5.07
CA ALA A 169 -17.42 -16.02 4.36
C ALA A 169 -17.53 -16.57 2.91
N HIS A 170 -16.54 -17.33 2.45
CA HIS A 170 -16.43 -17.75 1.04
C HIS A 170 -16.66 -16.60 0.04
N ALA A 171 -16.23 -15.39 0.43
CA ALA A 171 -16.43 -14.19 -0.36
C ALA A 171 -15.43 -14.03 -1.52
N LEU A 172 -14.32 -14.78 -1.47
CA LEU A 172 -13.26 -14.75 -2.48
C LEU A 172 -13.35 -15.99 -3.35
N VAL A 173 -13.49 -15.80 -4.66
CA VAL A 173 -13.70 -16.87 -5.64
C VAL A 173 -12.58 -16.83 -6.67
N ASP A 174 -12.08 -18.00 -7.10
CA ASP A 174 -11.00 -18.11 -8.10
C ASP A 174 -11.44 -17.45 -9.42
N GLY A 175 -10.76 -16.38 -9.82
CA GLY A 175 -11.09 -15.63 -11.02
C GLY A 175 -12.45 -14.93 -11.03
N GLY A 176 -13.21 -15.06 -9.94
CA GLY A 176 -14.56 -14.49 -9.82
C GLY A 176 -14.61 -13.15 -9.09
N PRO A 177 -15.77 -12.49 -9.09
CA PRO A 177 -15.95 -11.21 -8.40
C PRO A 177 -15.87 -11.40 -6.88
N TYR A 178 -15.37 -10.39 -6.18
CA TYR A 178 -15.42 -10.33 -4.72
C TYR A 178 -16.88 -10.16 -4.26
N ARG A 179 -17.37 -11.12 -3.48
CA ARG A 179 -18.72 -11.12 -2.91
C ARG A 179 -18.76 -10.23 -1.67
N LEU A 180 -18.76 -8.93 -1.88
CA LEU A 180 -18.62 -7.93 -0.81
C LEU A 180 -19.72 -8.06 0.24
N ALA A 181 -21.00 -8.21 -0.17
CA ALA A 181 -22.12 -8.40 0.75
C ALA A 181 -21.93 -9.62 1.67
N ALA A 182 -21.55 -10.78 1.11
CA ALA A 182 -21.30 -11.97 1.93
C ALA A 182 -20.15 -11.76 2.95
N CYS A 183 -19.16 -10.95 2.62
CA CYS A 183 -18.11 -10.58 3.56
C CYS A 183 -18.67 -9.73 4.71
N HIS A 184 -19.41 -8.66 4.42
CA HIS A 184 -20.00 -7.78 5.43
C HIS A 184 -21.00 -8.53 6.31
N ASP A 185 -21.90 -9.35 5.72
CA ASP A 185 -22.85 -10.19 6.47
C ASP A 185 -22.12 -11.11 7.47
N HIS A 186 -20.98 -11.69 7.07
CA HIS A 186 -20.17 -12.52 7.97
C HIS A 186 -19.54 -11.69 9.10
N LEU A 187 -19.02 -10.48 8.79
CA LEU A 187 -18.37 -9.61 9.78
C LEU A 187 -19.35 -9.14 10.88
N ASP A 188 -20.65 -9.08 10.58
CA ASP A 188 -21.72 -8.76 11.55
C ASP A 188 -22.04 -9.92 12.51
N THR A 189 -21.51 -11.10 12.28
CA THR A 189 -21.75 -12.27 13.12
C THR A 189 -20.63 -12.48 14.15
N PRO A 190 -20.89 -13.22 15.25
CA PRO A 190 -19.82 -13.63 16.17
C PRO A 190 -18.70 -14.43 15.49
N ALA A 191 -19.00 -15.19 14.43
CA ALA A 191 -18.00 -15.92 13.64
C ALA A 191 -17.05 -15.00 12.86
N GLY A 192 -17.45 -13.75 12.59
CA GLY A 192 -16.63 -12.74 11.95
C GLY A 192 -15.61 -12.05 12.88
N THR A 193 -15.73 -12.26 14.20
CA THR A 193 -14.84 -11.64 15.20
C THR A 193 -13.35 -11.80 14.88
N PRO A 194 -12.81 -12.97 14.48
CA PRO A 194 -11.40 -13.09 14.14
C PRO A 194 -10.98 -12.18 12.97
N CYS A 195 -11.85 -12.00 11.96
CA CYS A 195 -11.57 -11.08 10.87
C CYS A 195 -11.51 -9.62 11.35
N MET A 196 -12.34 -9.23 12.32
CA MET A 196 -12.38 -7.88 12.87
C MET A 196 -11.21 -7.61 13.83
N THR A 197 -10.76 -8.59 14.60
CA THR A 197 -9.72 -8.41 15.63
C THR A 197 -8.31 -8.72 15.14
N GLU A 198 -8.17 -9.61 14.16
CA GLU A 198 -6.86 -10.03 13.64
C GLU A 198 -6.60 -9.53 12.20
N GLY A 199 -7.63 -9.00 11.54
CA GLY A 199 -7.61 -8.65 10.14
C GLY A 199 -8.11 -9.77 9.22
N CYS A 200 -8.34 -9.46 7.95
CA CYS A 200 -8.85 -10.41 6.97
C CYS A 200 -8.02 -11.70 6.94
N LEU A 201 -8.61 -12.83 7.38
CA LEU A 201 -7.93 -14.12 7.50
C LEU A 201 -7.40 -14.61 6.14
N ALA A 202 -8.14 -14.41 5.05
CA ALA A 202 -7.72 -14.77 3.71
C ALA A 202 -6.46 -14.00 3.27
N ARG A 203 -6.39 -12.69 3.53
CA ARG A 203 -5.20 -11.88 3.21
C ARG A 203 -4.00 -12.27 4.06
N ARG A 204 -4.23 -12.60 5.32
CA ARG A 204 -3.18 -13.05 6.25
C ARG A 204 -2.65 -14.44 5.89
N ALA A 205 -3.50 -15.32 5.36
CA ALA A 205 -3.10 -16.67 4.95
C ALA A 205 -2.16 -16.71 3.73
N CYS A 206 -2.03 -15.61 2.99
CA CYS A 206 -1.05 -15.54 1.91
C CYS A 206 0.37 -15.71 2.49
N PRO A 207 1.17 -16.68 2.01
CA PRO A 207 2.51 -16.94 2.57
C PRO A 207 3.43 -15.72 2.57
N LEU A 208 3.29 -14.83 1.58
CA LEU A 208 4.08 -13.59 1.51
C LEU A 208 3.59 -12.51 2.48
N SER A 209 2.40 -12.65 3.05
CA SER A 209 1.86 -11.63 3.96
C SER A 209 2.61 -11.52 5.28
N ALA A 210 3.39 -12.55 5.66
CA ALA A 210 4.31 -12.48 6.79
C ALA A 210 5.33 -11.35 6.65
N GLY A 211 5.79 -11.06 5.42
CA GLY A 211 6.75 -9.98 5.15
C GLY A 211 6.20 -8.56 5.38
N ALA A 212 4.89 -8.41 5.59
CA ALA A 212 4.29 -7.15 6.03
C ALA A 212 4.55 -6.85 7.51
N GLU A 213 4.89 -7.85 8.31
CA GLU A 213 5.19 -7.75 9.76
C GLU A 213 4.11 -7.00 10.56
N ARG A 214 2.85 -7.07 10.09
CA ARG A 214 1.76 -6.31 10.71
C ARG A 214 1.25 -6.99 11.97
N GLN A 215 1.11 -6.19 13.02
CA GLN A 215 0.43 -6.57 14.24
C GLN A 215 -1.09 -6.68 14.01
N PHE A 216 -1.77 -7.47 14.83
CA PHE A 216 -3.23 -7.62 14.79
C PHE A 216 -3.95 -6.28 14.97
N GLU A 217 -3.47 -5.44 15.87
CA GLU A 217 -4.03 -4.11 16.11
C GLU A 217 -4.08 -3.25 14.83
N GLN A 218 -2.99 -3.27 14.04
CA GLN A 218 -2.91 -2.55 12.76
C GLN A 218 -3.90 -3.12 11.74
N THR A 219 -4.00 -4.44 11.62
CA THR A 219 -4.92 -5.08 10.68
C THR A 219 -6.38 -4.95 11.11
N ALA A 220 -6.66 -5.02 12.41
CA ALA A 220 -7.98 -4.75 12.99
C ALA A 220 -8.44 -3.31 12.72
N HIS A 221 -7.53 -2.34 12.82
CA HIS A 221 -7.85 -0.95 12.49
C HIS A 221 -8.36 -0.84 11.04
N HIS A 222 -7.67 -1.45 10.09
CA HIS A 222 -8.12 -1.45 8.69
C HIS A 222 -9.48 -2.14 8.51
N MET A 223 -9.75 -3.22 9.24
CA MET A 223 -11.04 -3.92 9.14
C MET A 223 -12.21 -3.08 9.67
N ARG A 224 -12.00 -2.32 10.74
CA ARG A 224 -13.03 -1.39 11.24
C ARG A 224 -13.45 -0.37 10.19
N TYR A 225 -12.48 0.25 9.48
CA TYR A 225 -12.78 1.19 8.41
C TYR A 225 -13.38 0.52 7.18
N PHE A 226 -12.95 -0.69 6.84
CA PHE A 226 -13.53 -1.46 5.73
C PHE A 226 -14.99 -1.83 5.99
N HIS A 227 -15.35 -2.15 7.23
CA HIS A 227 -16.69 -2.62 7.57
C HIS A 227 -17.67 -1.49 7.92
N SER A 228 -17.18 -0.29 8.20
CA SER A 228 -17.99 0.89 8.48
C SER A 228 -18.50 1.65 7.23
N LEU A 229 -18.15 1.17 6.02
CA LEU A 229 -18.49 1.82 4.76
C LEU A 229 -19.87 1.42 4.24
#